data_992c1b1494fedcb3839de5f4677b809d
#
_entry.id   992c1b1494fedcb3839de5f4677b809d
#
_cell.length_a   1.000
_cell.length_b   1.000
_cell.length_c   1.000
_cell.angle_alpha   90.00
_cell.angle_beta   90.00
_cell.angle_gamma   90.00
#
_symmetry.space_group_name_H-M   'P 1'
#
loop_
_entity.id
_entity.type
_entity.pdbx_description
1 polymer ?
#
loop_
_entity_poly.entity_id
_entity_poly.type
_entity_poly.pdbx_seq_one_letter_code
_entity_poly.pdbx_strand_id
1 'polypeptide(L)'
;WTSIAIALGAVVGLVVAGKWLMNPIFRLISKAHIREMMTAAALLVVLGAALAMEASGLSMAMGAFVAGVMLSESAFRHQLEADIEPFRGLLLGLFFMGVGMSLDLTLVFDNALWLLGIVCLYIIGKALAVYTVARITKLDRKESVGRMTIMAHGGEFAFVLFSAATTAGVMTKDQNATFTAAVIISMLFSPLIGLLMRKINQRKSANQEEKVDTSDLDPIVDLEDSVLVIGFGRFSQ
;
A
#
# COMPACT_ATOMS: atom_id res chain seq x y z
N TRP A 1 -18.28 -26.73 5.82
CA TRP A 1 -18.07 -26.13 7.15
C TRP A 1 -16.70 -26.48 7.73
N THR A 2 -16.20 -27.71 7.54
CA THR A 2 -14.88 -28.15 8.01
C THR A 2 -13.75 -27.31 7.41
N SER A 3 -13.78 -27.01 6.09
CA SER A 3 -12.76 -26.19 5.41
C SER A 3 -12.73 -24.75 5.96
N ILE A 4 -13.89 -24.17 6.25
CA ILE A 4 -13.98 -22.83 6.83
C ILE A 4 -13.42 -22.83 8.27
N ALA A 5 -13.72 -23.85 9.05
CA ALA A 5 -13.20 -23.98 10.41
C ALA A 5 -11.68 -24.16 10.42
N ILE A 6 -11.12 -24.95 9.50
CA ILE A 6 -9.66 -25.11 9.33
C ILE A 6 -9.01 -23.79 8.92
N ALA A 7 -9.59 -23.08 7.95
CA ALA A 7 -9.08 -21.79 7.48
C ALA A 7 -9.08 -20.74 8.61
N LEU A 8 -10.19 -20.60 9.33
CA LEU A 8 -10.27 -19.71 10.49
C LEU A 8 -9.30 -20.12 11.59
N GLY A 9 -9.20 -21.43 11.88
CA GLY A 9 -8.26 -21.96 12.86
C GLY A 9 -6.80 -21.67 12.50
N ALA A 10 -6.43 -21.79 11.22
CA ALA A 10 -5.09 -21.47 10.73
C ALA A 10 -4.77 -19.98 10.87
N VAL A 11 -5.68 -19.09 10.49
CA VAL A 11 -5.49 -17.64 10.64
C VAL A 11 -5.38 -17.25 12.11
N VAL A 12 -6.30 -17.72 12.95
CA VAL A 12 -6.29 -17.44 14.40
C VAL A 12 -5.03 -18.02 15.05
N GLY A 13 -4.65 -19.25 14.69
CA GLY A 13 -3.43 -19.89 15.18
C GLY A 13 -2.18 -19.11 14.81
N LEU A 14 -2.10 -18.64 13.57
CA LEU A 14 -0.99 -17.81 13.10
C LEU A 14 -0.91 -16.48 13.87
N VAL A 15 -2.04 -15.79 14.05
CA VAL A 15 -2.10 -14.52 14.79
C VAL A 15 -1.73 -14.72 16.26
N VAL A 16 -2.23 -15.77 16.91
CA VAL A 16 -1.91 -16.08 18.30
C VAL A 16 -0.43 -16.46 18.43
N ALA A 17 0.06 -17.38 17.60
CA ALA A 17 1.46 -17.78 17.60
C ALA A 17 2.39 -16.58 17.39
N GLY A 18 2.07 -15.70 16.43
CA GLY A 18 2.87 -14.51 16.17
C GLY A 18 2.89 -13.54 17.34
N LYS A 19 1.75 -13.22 17.95
CA LYS A 19 1.71 -12.33 19.13
C LYS A 19 2.57 -12.85 20.29
N TRP A 20 2.60 -14.16 20.47
CA TRP A 20 3.31 -14.77 21.59
C TRP A 20 4.78 -15.06 21.30
N LEU A 21 5.12 -15.46 20.06
CA LEU A 21 6.47 -15.86 19.68
C LEU A 21 7.34 -14.71 19.16
N MET A 22 6.75 -13.75 18.43
CA MET A 22 7.54 -12.73 17.74
C MET A 22 8.35 -11.86 18.71
N ASN A 23 7.71 -11.28 19.71
CA ASN A 23 8.40 -10.38 20.63
C ASN A 23 9.55 -11.04 21.41
N PRO A 24 9.40 -12.25 21.99
CA PRO A 24 10.53 -12.91 22.66
C PRO A 24 11.64 -13.34 21.70
N ILE A 25 11.29 -13.82 20.47
CA ILE A 25 12.29 -14.21 19.46
C ILE A 25 13.11 -13.00 19.02
N PHE A 26 12.45 -11.92 18.62
CA PHE A 26 13.14 -10.70 18.19
C PHE A 26 13.94 -10.05 19.33
N ARG A 27 13.45 -10.10 20.57
CA ARG A 27 14.20 -9.63 21.72
C ARG A 27 15.45 -10.47 22.00
N LEU A 28 15.39 -11.78 21.76
CA LEU A 28 16.56 -12.66 21.90
C LEU A 28 17.59 -12.36 20.80
N ILE A 29 17.14 -12.21 19.55
CA ILE A 29 18.00 -11.91 18.41
C ILE A 29 18.62 -10.51 18.52
N SER A 30 17.88 -9.53 18.99
CA SER A 30 18.36 -8.16 19.22
C SER A 30 19.55 -8.11 20.18
N LYS A 31 19.64 -9.03 21.15
CA LYS A 31 20.80 -9.13 22.06
C LYS A 31 22.09 -9.57 21.36
N ALA A 32 22.00 -10.23 20.23
CA ALA A 32 23.19 -10.66 19.47
C ALA A 32 23.86 -9.49 18.73
N HIS A 33 23.22 -8.30 18.63
CA HIS A 33 23.73 -7.09 17.96
C HIS A 33 24.14 -7.32 16.49
N ILE A 34 23.58 -8.34 15.83
CA ILE A 34 23.82 -8.67 14.43
C ILE A 34 22.59 -8.28 13.64
N ARG A 35 22.73 -7.25 12.81
CA ARG A 35 21.61 -6.66 12.05
C ARG A 35 20.98 -7.66 11.08
N GLU A 36 21.81 -8.44 10.39
CA GLU A 36 21.40 -9.43 9.40
C GLU A 36 20.49 -10.52 9.99
N MET A 37 20.69 -10.84 11.28
CA MET A 37 19.86 -11.83 11.97
C MET A 37 18.41 -11.37 12.15
N MET A 38 18.19 -10.07 12.32
CA MET A 38 16.83 -9.52 12.42
C MET A 38 16.07 -9.67 11.11
N THR A 39 16.72 -9.31 10.00
CA THR A 39 16.13 -9.46 8.65
C THR A 39 15.87 -10.92 8.30
N ALA A 40 16.84 -11.81 8.62
CA ALA A 40 16.68 -13.25 8.41
C ALA A 40 15.51 -13.83 9.23
N ALA A 41 15.36 -13.40 10.50
CA ALA A 41 14.27 -13.83 11.34
C ALA A 41 12.91 -13.32 10.82
N ALA A 42 12.84 -12.08 10.34
CA ALA A 42 11.62 -11.55 9.74
C ALA A 42 11.23 -12.34 8.48
N LEU A 43 12.19 -12.64 7.61
CA LEU A 43 11.97 -13.49 6.43
C LEU A 43 11.52 -14.89 6.81
N LEU A 44 12.13 -15.49 7.84
CA LEU A 44 11.71 -16.80 8.34
C LEU A 44 10.27 -16.80 8.85
N VAL A 45 9.87 -15.75 9.56
CA VAL A 45 8.47 -15.58 10.03
C VAL A 45 7.51 -15.46 8.84
N VAL A 46 7.85 -14.64 7.84
CA VAL A 46 6.99 -14.45 6.65
C VAL A 46 6.88 -15.73 5.83
N LEU A 47 8.00 -16.39 5.54
CA LEU A 47 8.00 -17.63 4.77
C LEU A 47 7.35 -18.78 5.55
N GLY A 48 7.62 -18.88 6.86
CA GLY A 48 7.00 -19.88 7.72
C GLY A 48 5.47 -19.70 7.79
N ALA A 49 4.99 -18.47 7.87
CA ALA A 49 3.56 -18.17 7.84
C ALA A 49 2.95 -18.48 6.48
N ALA A 50 3.64 -18.18 5.38
CA ALA A 50 3.21 -18.52 4.03
C ALA A 50 3.04 -20.04 3.86
N LEU A 51 4.05 -20.83 4.27
CA LEU A 51 4.02 -22.28 4.21
C LEU A 51 2.95 -22.89 5.13
N ALA A 52 2.78 -22.34 6.34
CA ALA A 52 1.74 -22.81 7.27
C ALA A 52 0.33 -22.60 6.70
N MET A 53 0.09 -21.47 6.02
CA MET A 53 -1.19 -21.20 5.38
C MET A 53 -1.41 -22.09 4.16
N GLU A 54 -0.39 -22.34 3.35
CA GLU A 54 -0.46 -23.30 2.23
C GLU A 54 -0.80 -24.71 2.71
N ALA A 55 -0.12 -25.19 3.76
CA ALA A 55 -0.40 -26.49 4.35
C ALA A 55 -1.84 -26.62 4.89
N SER A 56 -2.47 -25.50 5.21
CA SER A 56 -3.88 -25.41 5.63
C SER A 56 -4.86 -25.27 4.46
N GLY A 57 -4.38 -25.33 3.20
CA GLY A 57 -5.20 -25.15 1.99
C GLY A 57 -5.55 -23.71 1.66
N LEU A 58 -4.85 -22.75 2.26
CA LEU A 58 -4.99 -21.33 2.00
C LEU A 58 -3.84 -20.80 1.10
N SER A 59 -3.96 -19.55 0.65
CA SER A 59 -2.93 -18.92 -0.19
C SER A 59 -1.68 -18.57 0.60
N MET A 60 -0.48 -18.90 0.09
CA MET A 60 0.82 -18.46 0.63
C MET A 60 0.89 -16.93 0.78
N ALA A 61 0.38 -16.22 -0.22
CA ALA A 61 0.37 -14.76 -0.20
C ALA A 61 -0.45 -14.19 0.98
N MET A 62 -1.55 -14.85 1.33
CA MET A 62 -2.35 -14.49 2.51
C MET A 62 -1.57 -14.71 3.80
N GLY A 63 -0.80 -15.81 3.89
CA GLY A 63 0.08 -16.07 5.03
C GLY A 63 1.16 -15.00 5.20
N ALA A 64 1.85 -14.68 4.12
CA ALA A 64 2.86 -13.63 4.09
C ALA A 64 2.27 -12.24 4.47
N PHE A 65 1.08 -11.93 3.98
CA PHE A 65 0.36 -10.70 4.32
C PHE A 65 0.04 -10.61 5.82
N VAL A 66 -0.55 -11.67 6.39
CA VAL A 66 -0.87 -11.71 7.83
C VAL A 66 0.39 -11.57 8.68
N ALA A 67 1.48 -12.25 8.30
CA ALA A 67 2.78 -12.11 8.99
C ALA A 67 3.31 -10.67 8.90
N GLY A 68 3.22 -10.03 7.74
CA GLY A 68 3.61 -8.64 7.54
C GLY A 68 2.84 -7.67 8.44
N VAL A 69 1.52 -7.84 8.54
CA VAL A 69 0.66 -7.06 9.45
C VAL A 69 1.12 -7.24 10.90
N MET A 70 1.42 -8.47 11.31
CA MET A 70 1.88 -8.75 12.66
C MET A 70 3.27 -8.16 12.95
N LEU A 71 4.18 -8.22 11.98
CA LEU A 71 5.51 -7.61 12.09
C LEU A 71 5.39 -6.08 12.22
N SER A 72 4.43 -5.45 11.56
CA SER A 72 4.19 -4.00 11.67
C SER A 72 3.69 -3.55 13.04
N GLU A 73 3.11 -4.47 13.83
CA GLU A 73 2.68 -4.21 15.21
C GLU A 73 3.78 -4.53 16.24
N SER A 74 4.91 -5.09 15.81
CA SER A 74 5.99 -5.48 16.70
C SER A 74 6.75 -4.27 17.27
N ALA A 75 7.39 -4.47 18.43
CA ALA A 75 8.27 -3.46 19.03
C ALA A 75 9.48 -3.11 18.14
N PHE A 76 9.82 -3.97 17.19
CA PHE A 76 10.97 -3.84 16.28
C PHE A 76 10.60 -3.33 14.88
N ARG A 77 9.34 -2.86 14.68
CA ARG A 77 8.82 -2.46 13.37
C ARG A 77 9.71 -1.48 12.61
N HIS A 78 10.23 -0.45 13.26
CA HIS A 78 11.06 0.58 12.62
C HIS A 78 12.40 0.04 12.12
N GLN A 79 13.00 -0.88 12.88
CA GLN A 79 14.24 -1.54 12.45
C GLN A 79 13.96 -2.47 11.26
N LEU A 80 12.91 -3.28 11.33
CA LEU A 80 12.49 -4.17 10.23
C LEU A 80 12.14 -3.38 8.98
N GLU A 81 11.44 -2.27 9.13
CA GLU A 81 11.10 -1.38 8.01
C GLU A 81 12.37 -0.82 7.35
N ALA A 82 13.32 -0.31 8.13
CA ALA A 82 14.59 0.19 7.62
C ALA A 82 15.43 -0.89 6.92
N ASP A 83 15.38 -2.13 7.41
CA ASP A 83 16.13 -3.26 6.84
C ASP A 83 15.49 -3.77 5.53
N ILE A 84 14.16 -3.68 5.40
CA ILE A 84 13.41 -4.14 4.20
C ILE A 84 13.35 -3.06 3.12
N GLU A 85 13.40 -1.78 3.49
CA GLU A 85 13.25 -0.65 2.55
C GLU A 85 14.12 -0.74 1.29
N PRO A 86 15.41 -1.13 1.35
CA PRO A 86 16.24 -1.26 0.16
C PRO A 86 15.75 -2.34 -0.82
N PHE A 87 15.10 -3.38 -0.31
CA PHE A 87 14.61 -4.52 -1.09
C PHE A 87 13.17 -4.32 -1.58
N ARG A 88 12.40 -3.45 -0.92
CA ARG A 88 10.99 -3.22 -1.21
C ARG A 88 10.72 -2.89 -2.67
N GLY A 89 11.47 -1.95 -3.24
CA GLY A 89 11.32 -1.55 -4.64
C GLY A 89 11.64 -2.67 -5.61
N LEU A 90 12.71 -3.45 -5.34
CA LEU A 90 13.12 -4.58 -6.15
C LEU A 90 12.08 -5.72 -6.09
N LEU A 91 11.63 -6.08 -4.89
CA LEU A 91 10.62 -7.14 -4.69
C LEU A 91 9.29 -6.75 -5.33
N LEU A 92 8.88 -5.49 -5.19
CA LEU A 92 7.67 -4.96 -5.82
C LEU A 92 7.78 -4.99 -7.36
N GLY A 93 8.95 -4.63 -7.91
CA GLY A 93 9.21 -4.74 -9.34
C GLY A 93 9.14 -6.17 -9.87
N LEU A 94 9.73 -7.14 -9.15
CA LEU A 94 9.64 -8.56 -9.48
C LEU A 94 8.20 -9.08 -9.39
N PHE A 95 7.45 -8.65 -8.37
CA PHE A 95 6.04 -8.97 -8.22
C PHE A 95 5.23 -8.48 -9.43
N PHE A 96 5.37 -7.21 -9.82
CA PHE A 96 4.66 -6.66 -10.98
C PHE A 96 5.09 -7.32 -12.30
N MET A 97 6.34 -7.71 -12.43
CA MET A 97 6.80 -8.47 -13.58
C MET A 97 6.11 -9.85 -13.64
N GLY A 98 6.06 -10.58 -12.51
CA GLY A 98 5.38 -11.88 -12.43
C GLY A 98 3.88 -11.77 -12.72
N VAL A 99 3.21 -10.78 -12.15
CA VAL A 99 1.77 -10.52 -12.40
C VAL A 99 1.55 -10.11 -13.86
N GLY A 100 2.42 -9.25 -14.41
CA GLY A 100 2.36 -8.85 -15.83
C GLY A 100 2.53 -10.02 -16.79
N MET A 101 3.44 -10.95 -16.49
CA MET A 101 3.63 -12.17 -17.28
C MET A 101 2.45 -13.16 -17.18
N SER A 102 1.71 -13.13 -16.10
CA SER A 102 0.51 -13.96 -15.92
C SER A 102 -0.72 -13.39 -16.64
N LEU A 103 -0.62 -12.18 -17.20
CA LEU A 103 -1.71 -11.53 -17.91
C LEU A 103 -1.95 -12.22 -19.26
N ASP A 104 -3.18 -12.68 -19.47
CA ASP A 104 -3.61 -13.19 -20.76
C ASP A 104 -3.91 -12.02 -21.72
N LEU A 105 -2.93 -11.72 -22.58
CA LEU A 105 -3.06 -10.64 -23.57
C LEU A 105 -4.18 -10.90 -24.57
N THR A 106 -4.48 -12.15 -24.90
CA THR A 106 -5.57 -12.51 -25.82
C THR A 106 -6.89 -12.10 -25.21
N LEU A 107 -7.12 -12.45 -23.94
CA LEU A 107 -8.30 -12.04 -23.18
C LEU A 107 -8.44 -10.50 -23.14
N VAL A 108 -7.32 -9.79 -22.96
CA VAL A 108 -7.31 -8.32 -22.91
C VAL A 108 -7.71 -7.71 -24.25
N PHE A 109 -7.16 -8.21 -25.36
CA PHE A 109 -7.44 -7.66 -26.69
C PHE A 109 -8.83 -8.04 -27.19
N ASP A 110 -9.26 -9.28 -26.98
CA ASP A 110 -10.58 -9.77 -27.44
C ASP A 110 -11.73 -9.10 -26.69
N ASN A 111 -11.50 -8.71 -25.44
CA ASN A 111 -12.51 -8.06 -24.59
C ASN A 111 -12.16 -6.62 -24.20
N ALA A 112 -11.35 -5.94 -25.00
CA ALA A 112 -10.76 -4.63 -24.64
C ALA A 112 -11.82 -3.60 -24.24
N LEU A 113 -12.94 -3.50 -24.95
CA LEU A 113 -13.99 -2.54 -24.66
C LEU A 113 -14.73 -2.85 -23.36
N TRP A 114 -15.01 -4.14 -23.11
CA TRP A 114 -15.62 -4.61 -21.88
C TRP A 114 -14.70 -4.38 -20.69
N LEU A 115 -13.42 -4.72 -20.83
CA LEU A 115 -12.40 -4.54 -19.81
C LEU A 115 -12.18 -3.06 -19.48
N LEU A 116 -12.17 -2.19 -20.49
CA LEU A 116 -12.09 -0.75 -20.30
C LEU A 116 -13.31 -0.23 -19.49
N GLY A 117 -14.49 -0.75 -19.77
CA GLY A 117 -15.71 -0.42 -19.00
C GLY A 117 -15.57 -0.81 -17.52
N ILE A 118 -15.07 -2.02 -17.24
CA ILE A 118 -14.81 -2.50 -15.87
C ILE A 118 -13.76 -1.60 -15.17
N VAL A 119 -12.65 -1.28 -15.85
CA VAL A 119 -11.58 -0.42 -15.31
C VAL A 119 -12.12 0.96 -14.98
N CYS A 120 -12.88 1.58 -15.88
CA CYS A 120 -13.50 2.89 -15.65
C CYS A 120 -14.47 2.85 -14.47
N LEU A 121 -15.36 1.86 -14.42
CA LEU A 121 -16.30 1.68 -13.32
C LEU A 121 -15.58 1.48 -11.98
N TYR A 122 -14.53 0.68 -11.98
CA TYR A 122 -13.71 0.42 -10.80
C TYR A 122 -13.02 1.69 -10.29
N ILE A 123 -12.34 2.44 -11.18
CA ILE A 123 -11.65 3.69 -10.81
C ILE A 123 -12.66 4.73 -10.30
N ILE A 124 -13.78 4.91 -10.99
CA ILE A 124 -14.82 5.86 -10.59
C ILE A 124 -15.44 5.46 -9.25
N GLY A 125 -15.80 4.19 -9.09
CA GLY A 125 -16.38 3.68 -7.84
C GLY A 125 -15.44 3.85 -6.66
N LYS A 126 -14.16 3.54 -6.85
CA LYS A 126 -13.14 3.69 -5.81
C LYS A 126 -12.84 5.15 -5.50
N ALA A 127 -12.75 6.01 -6.53
CA ALA A 127 -12.59 7.45 -6.37
C ALA A 127 -13.73 8.05 -5.55
N LEU A 128 -14.97 7.68 -5.87
CA LEU A 128 -16.16 8.14 -5.15
C LEU A 128 -16.16 7.65 -3.70
N ALA A 129 -15.80 6.39 -3.47
CA ALA A 129 -15.70 5.84 -2.12
C ALA A 129 -14.66 6.59 -1.27
N VAL A 130 -13.44 6.79 -1.80
CA VAL A 130 -12.38 7.53 -1.12
C VAL A 130 -12.79 8.97 -0.84
N TYR A 131 -13.39 9.64 -1.83
CA TYR A 131 -13.89 11.01 -1.67
C TYR A 131 -14.96 11.08 -0.57
N THR A 132 -15.92 10.16 -0.58
CA THR A 132 -17.01 10.11 0.41
C THR A 132 -16.45 9.91 1.82
N VAL A 133 -15.54 8.93 2.00
CA VAL A 133 -14.89 8.70 3.29
C VAL A 133 -14.12 9.95 3.75
N ALA A 134 -13.36 10.58 2.86
CA ALA A 134 -12.62 11.80 3.18
C ALA A 134 -13.55 12.94 3.62
N ARG A 135 -14.74 13.06 3.00
CA ARG A 135 -15.73 14.07 3.37
C ARG A 135 -16.44 13.75 4.70
N ILE A 136 -16.70 12.49 4.96
CA ILE A 136 -17.26 12.04 6.26
C ILE A 136 -16.28 12.31 7.41
N THR A 137 -14.97 12.14 7.17
CA THR A 137 -13.91 12.44 8.13
C THR A 137 -13.60 13.95 8.25
N LYS A 138 -14.45 14.81 7.66
CA LYS A 138 -14.37 16.27 7.72
C LYS A 138 -13.11 16.87 7.09
N LEU A 139 -12.44 16.16 6.18
CA LEU A 139 -11.34 16.74 5.42
C LEU A 139 -11.84 17.84 4.49
N ASP A 140 -10.99 18.84 4.26
CA ASP A 140 -11.30 19.89 3.29
C ASP A 140 -11.45 19.32 1.87
N ARG A 141 -12.18 20.06 1.02
CA ARG A 141 -12.48 19.64 -0.36
C ARG A 141 -11.19 19.43 -1.18
N LYS A 142 -10.20 20.29 -1.01
CA LYS A 142 -8.91 20.22 -1.72
C LYS A 142 -8.14 18.95 -1.33
N GLU A 143 -8.07 18.65 -0.04
CA GLU A 143 -7.45 17.43 0.47
C GLU A 143 -8.22 16.16 0.05
N SER A 144 -9.55 16.19 0.10
CA SER A 144 -10.40 15.06 -0.31
C SER A 144 -10.17 14.67 -1.76
N VAL A 145 -10.08 15.67 -2.66
CA VAL A 145 -9.74 15.45 -4.08
C VAL A 145 -8.30 14.95 -4.24
N GLY A 146 -7.35 15.48 -3.49
CA GLY A 146 -5.97 15.00 -3.50
C GLY A 146 -5.86 13.52 -3.12
N ARG A 147 -6.49 13.12 -2.01
CA ARG A 147 -6.52 11.72 -1.56
C ARG A 147 -7.24 10.80 -2.55
N MET A 148 -8.37 11.25 -3.09
CA MET A 148 -9.10 10.54 -4.15
C MET A 148 -8.17 10.24 -5.34
N THR A 149 -7.42 11.24 -5.81
CA THR A 149 -6.54 11.09 -6.97
C THR A 149 -5.43 10.07 -6.73
N ILE A 150 -4.84 10.07 -5.53
CA ILE A 150 -3.74 9.17 -5.17
C ILE A 150 -4.24 7.74 -4.95
N MET A 151 -5.46 7.55 -4.43
CA MET A 151 -5.97 6.25 -3.99
C MET A 151 -7.01 5.62 -4.93
N ALA A 152 -7.36 6.29 -6.04
CA ALA A 152 -8.41 5.80 -6.96
C ALA A 152 -8.00 4.55 -7.76
N HIS A 153 -6.71 4.32 -7.96
CA HIS A 153 -6.23 3.13 -8.69
C HIS A 153 -6.35 1.85 -7.85
N GLY A 154 -6.20 0.69 -8.51
CA GLY A 154 -6.16 -0.61 -7.87
C GLY A 154 -5.04 -0.70 -6.84
N GLY A 155 -5.27 -1.44 -5.76
CA GLY A 155 -4.23 -1.77 -4.79
C GLY A 155 -3.64 -3.14 -5.07
N GLU A 156 -2.34 -3.34 -4.79
CA GLU A 156 -1.63 -4.61 -4.95
C GLU A 156 -2.24 -5.75 -4.13
N PHE A 157 -2.89 -5.45 -3.03
CA PHE A 157 -3.57 -6.46 -2.21
C PHE A 157 -4.77 -7.13 -2.90
N ALA A 158 -5.29 -6.54 -3.98
CA ALA A 158 -6.35 -7.16 -4.77
C ALA A 158 -5.91 -8.53 -5.32
N PHE A 159 -4.65 -8.67 -5.75
CA PHE A 159 -4.11 -9.94 -6.25
C PHE A 159 -4.10 -11.04 -5.20
N VAL A 160 -3.76 -10.69 -3.96
CA VAL A 160 -3.81 -11.61 -2.81
C VAL A 160 -5.24 -12.07 -2.55
N LEU A 161 -6.20 -11.14 -2.57
CA LEU A 161 -7.62 -11.45 -2.36
C LEU A 161 -8.19 -12.31 -3.50
N PHE A 162 -7.86 -12.00 -4.75
CA PHE A 162 -8.32 -12.78 -5.91
C PHE A 162 -7.72 -14.20 -5.91
N SER A 163 -6.44 -14.34 -5.57
CA SER A 163 -5.80 -15.63 -5.39
C SER A 163 -6.49 -16.44 -4.28
N ALA A 164 -6.73 -15.84 -3.13
CA ALA A 164 -7.43 -16.49 -2.02
C ALA A 164 -8.86 -16.87 -2.38
N ALA A 165 -9.62 -16.00 -3.07
CA ALA A 165 -10.98 -16.25 -3.51
C ALA A 165 -11.05 -17.40 -4.53
N THR A 166 -10.06 -17.49 -5.44
CA THR A 166 -9.94 -18.56 -6.42
C THR A 166 -9.63 -19.89 -5.73
N THR A 167 -8.69 -19.90 -4.79
CA THR A 167 -8.35 -21.10 -4.00
C THR A 167 -9.53 -21.59 -3.16
N ALA A 168 -10.32 -20.67 -2.62
CA ALA A 168 -11.52 -20.98 -1.86
C ALA A 168 -12.73 -21.39 -2.75
N GLY A 169 -12.59 -21.37 -4.08
CA GLY A 169 -13.68 -21.71 -5.01
C GLY A 169 -14.80 -20.67 -5.09
N VAL A 170 -14.59 -19.48 -4.54
CA VAL A 170 -15.56 -18.36 -4.61
C VAL A 170 -15.48 -17.64 -5.96
N MET A 171 -14.32 -17.68 -6.59
CA MET A 171 -14.05 -17.05 -7.88
C MET A 171 -13.52 -18.07 -8.88
N THR A 172 -13.98 -17.99 -10.12
CA THR A 172 -13.44 -18.81 -11.21
C THR A 172 -12.09 -18.27 -11.69
N LYS A 173 -11.30 -19.11 -12.39
CA LYS A 173 -10.01 -18.69 -12.96
C LYS A 173 -10.18 -17.54 -13.97
N ASP A 174 -11.23 -17.59 -14.79
CA ASP A 174 -11.51 -16.56 -15.79
C ASP A 174 -11.91 -15.22 -15.16
N GLN A 175 -12.70 -15.27 -14.08
CA GLN A 175 -13.02 -14.08 -13.28
C GLN A 175 -11.75 -13.49 -12.65
N ASN A 176 -10.90 -14.34 -12.08
CA ASN A 176 -9.62 -13.90 -11.53
C ASN A 176 -8.75 -13.25 -12.59
N ALA A 177 -8.60 -13.85 -13.77
CA ALA A 177 -7.84 -13.28 -14.88
C ALA A 177 -8.40 -11.91 -15.29
N THR A 178 -9.71 -11.77 -15.43
CA THR A 178 -10.38 -10.52 -15.81
C THR A 178 -10.18 -9.42 -14.77
N PHE A 179 -10.41 -9.70 -13.49
CA PHE A 179 -10.23 -8.71 -12.44
C PHE A 179 -8.75 -8.36 -12.20
N THR A 180 -7.85 -9.34 -12.33
CA THR A 180 -6.41 -9.11 -12.28
C THR A 180 -5.98 -8.17 -13.41
N ALA A 181 -6.43 -8.42 -14.63
CA ALA A 181 -6.19 -7.54 -15.79
C ALA A 181 -6.72 -6.12 -15.53
N ALA A 182 -7.94 -5.98 -15.00
CA ALA A 182 -8.51 -4.69 -14.69
C ALA A 182 -7.69 -3.90 -13.64
N VAL A 183 -7.21 -4.57 -12.60
CA VAL A 183 -6.36 -3.94 -11.57
C VAL A 183 -5.02 -3.52 -12.17
N ILE A 184 -4.34 -4.37 -12.95
CA ILE A 184 -3.06 -4.04 -13.61
C ILE A 184 -3.24 -2.81 -14.51
N ILE A 185 -4.26 -2.80 -15.35
CA ILE A 185 -4.56 -1.68 -16.24
C ILE A 185 -4.84 -0.41 -15.43
N SER A 186 -5.62 -0.50 -14.35
CA SER A 186 -5.88 0.66 -13.48
C SER A 186 -4.61 1.23 -12.84
N MET A 187 -3.67 0.37 -12.44
CA MET A 187 -2.37 0.78 -11.90
C MET A 187 -1.50 1.45 -12.97
N LEU A 188 -1.51 0.94 -14.21
CA LEU A 188 -0.78 1.54 -15.32
C LEU A 188 -1.27 2.94 -15.64
N PHE A 189 -2.57 3.21 -15.50
CA PHE A 189 -3.15 4.54 -15.71
C PHE A 189 -2.95 5.50 -14.53
N SER A 190 -2.59 5.00 -13.35
CA SER A 190 -2.41 5.82 -12.14
C SER A 190 -1.41 6.99 -12.30
N PRO A 191 -0.20 6.79 -12.85
CA PRO A 191 0.75 7.89 -13.06
C PRO A 191 0.20 8.95 -14.04
N LEU A 192 -0.53 8.51 -15.07
CA LEU A 192 -1.16 9.40 -16.06
C LEU A 192 -2.23 10.28 -15.40
N ILE A 193 -3.07 9.70 -14.55
CA ILE A 193 -4.09 10.43 -13.78
C ILE A 193 -3.41 11.45 -12.86
N GLY A 194 -2.34 11.06 -12.17
CA GLY A 194 -1.55 11.96 -11.31
C GLY A 194 -0.95 13.14 -12.07
N LEU A 195 -0.36 12.90 -13.24
CA LEU A 195 0.19 13.94 -14.10
C LEU A 195 -0.90 14.89 -14.62
N LEU A 196 -2.04 14.36 -15.03
CA LEU A 196 -3.17 15.15 -15.51
C LEU A 196 -3.70 16.07 -14.41
N MET A 197 -3.87 15.54 -13.20
CA MET A 197 -4.35 16.31 -12.04
C MET A 197 -3.34 17.38 -11.60
N ARG A 198 -2.04 17.08 -11.63
CA ARG A 198 -1.01 18.11 -11.40
C ARG A 198 -1.12 19.25 -12.39
N LYS A 199 -1.29 18.95 -13.69
CA LYS A 199 -1.42 19.97 -14.74
C LYS A 199 -2.69 20.82 -14.56
N ILE A 200 -3.81 20.21 -14.15
CA ILE A 200 -5.08 20.91 -13.86
C ILE A 200 -4.92 21.80 -12.62
N ASN A 201 -4.30 21.30 -11.55
CA ASN A 201 -4.11 22.07 -10.33
C ASN A 201 -3.10 23.23 -10.53
N GLN A 202 -2.03 23.02 -11.30
CA GLN A 202 -1.08 24.09 -11.64
C GLN A 202 -1.75 25.21 -12.43
N ARG A 203 -2.63 24.88 -13.38
CA ARG A 203 -3.41 25.89 -14.11
C ARG A 203 -4.37 26.67 -13.21
N LYS A 204 -4.95 26.04 -12.18
CA LYS A 204 -5.80 26.71 -11.20
C LYS A 204 -4.98 27.57 -10.22
N SER A 205 -3.79 27.15 -9.82
CA SER A 205 -2.90 27.96 -8.97
C SER A 205 -2.29 29.14 -9.70
N ALA A 206 -1.98 29.01 -10.99
CA ALA A 206 -1.51 30.13 -11.80
C ALA A 206 -2.59 31.20 -12.02
N ASN A 207 -3.88 30.85 -11.92
CA ASN A 207 -5.01 31.79 -11.96
C ASN A 207 -5.42 32.31 -10.56
N GLN A 208 -4.92 31.74 -9.51
CA GLN A 208 -4.94 32.22 -8.14
C GLN A 208 -3.46 32.50 -7.77
N GLU A 209 -2.92 33.63 -8.20
CA GLU A 209 -1.90 34.28 -7.41
C GLU A 209 -2.56 34.54 -6.05
N GLU A 210 -2.36 33.62 -5.13
CA GLU A 210 -2.57 33.87 -3.72
C GLU A 210 -1.64 35.05 -3.43
N LYS A 211 -2.22 36.25 -3.41
CA LYS A 211 -1.58 37.41 -2.84
C LYS A 211 -1.27 36.99 -1.40
N VAL A 212 -0.04 36.54 -1.19
CA VAL A 212 0.49 36.43 0.14
C VAL A 212 0.35 37.83 0.70
N ASP A 213 -0.64 38.00 1.59
CA ASP A 213 -0.81 39.26 2.28
C ASP A 213 0.41 39.39 3.19
N THR A 214 1.37 40.16 2.72
CA THR A 214 2.60 40.47 3.45
C THR A 214 2.42 41.69 4.35
N SER A 215 1.17 42.17 4.52
CA SER A 215 0.90 43.34 5.33
C SER A 215 1.17 43.12 6.84
N ASP A 216 1.16 41.87 7.30
CA ASP A 216 1.48 41.47 8.66
C ASP A 216 2.98 41.12 8.88
N LEU A 217 3.81 41.24 7.82
CA LEU A 217 5.25 41.06 7.99
C LEU A 217 5.85 42.40 8.40
N ASP A 218 6.56 42.41 9.53
CA ASP A 218 7.33 43.54 9.96
C ASP A 218 8.28 44.00 8.83
N PRO A 219 8.41 45.31 8.58
CA PRO A 219 9.32 45.80 7.55
C PRO A 219 10.72 45.30 7.83
N ILE A 220 11.40 44.81 6.77
CA ILE A 220 12.80 44.38 6.86
C ILE A 220 13.61 45.61 7.34
N VAL A 221 13.92 45.61 8.63
CA VAL A 221 14.89 46.55 9.17
C VAL A 221 16.27 46.08 8.76
N ASP A 222 17.09 46.94 8.19
CA ASP A 222 18.49 46.63 7.91
C ASP A 222 19.19 46.25 9.23
N LEU A 223 19.29 44.93 9.44
CA LEU A 223 19.98 44.35 10.60
C LEU A 223 21.42 44.07 10.17
N GLU A 224 22.33 44.95 10.52
CA GLU A 224 23.76 44.63 10.52
C GLU A 224 23.96 43.48 11.54
N ASP A 225 24.64 42.39 11.15
CA ASP A 225 24.91 41.21 11.97
C ASP A 225 23.68 40.30 12.32
N SER A 226 22.76 40.08 11.38
CA SER A 226 21.60 39.21 11.59
C SER A 226 21.88 37.74 11.30
N VAL A 227 21.38 36.84 12.14
CA VAL A 227 21.39 35.40 11.94
C VAL A 227 20.03 34.95 11.41
N LEU A 228 20.01 34.36 10.21
CA LEU A 228 18.79 33.76 9.66
C LEU A 228 18.58 32.36 10.27
N VAL A 229 17.53 32.18 11.09
CA VAL A 229 17.12 30.90 11.62
C VAL A 229 16.00 30.33 10.76
N ILE A 230 16.28 29.23 10.04
CA ILE A 230 15.30 28.55 9.20
C ILE A 230 14.69 27.39 9.98
N GLY A 231 13.46 27.54 10.40
CA GLY A 231 12.67 26.54 11.11
C GLY A 231 12.24 27.00 12.50
N PHE A 232 10.97 26.70 12.86
CA PHE A 232 10.37 27.04 14.15
C PHE A 232 10.35 25.81 15.09
N GLY A 233 11.46 25.07 15.16
CA GLY A 233 11.61 23.91 16.03
C GLY A 233 12.08 24.25 17.43
N ARG A 234 12.13 23.24 18.31
CA ARG A 234 12.58 23.38 19.72
C ARG A 234 13.98 23.96 19.89
N PHE A 235 14.79 24.01 18.82
CA PHE A 235 16.14 24.57 18.84
C PHE A 235 16.23 26.01 18.30
N SER A 236 15.12 26.56 17.79
CA SER A 236 15.05 27.94 17.30
C SER A 236 14.32 28.89 18.26
N GLN A 237 13.85 28.39 19.37
CA GLN A 237 13.33 29.15 20.53
C GLN A 237 14.40 29.19 21.61
#